data_c15209c78ca65240c865eb5b82f8171c
#
_entry.id   c15209c78ca65240c865eb5b82f8171c
#
_cell.length_a   1.000
_cell.length_b   1.000
_cell.length_c   1.000
_cell.angle_alpha   90.00
_cell.angle_beta   90.00
_cell.angle_gamma   90.00
#
_symmetry.space_group_name_H-M   'P 1'
#
loop_
_entity.id
_entity.type
_entity.pdbx_description
1 polymer ?
#
loop_
_entity_poly.entity_id
_entity_poly.type
_entity_poly.pdbx_seq_one_letter_code
_entity_poly.pdbx_strand_id
1 'polypeptide(L)'
;MKKTLLILCCLYVVFTLQAVDKGLSNFYFSHITGENGLSQSNVKAIIQDSYGFMWFGTKNGLNRFDGTSIVQMNCDDYVVGTGNHNISALFEDKERQLWVGTDRGVYRYNPALDIFTAMNMETEEGVNMNNWVSNIVADSIGNIWIVIPDQGVFRYKDEKLYFYEVTNKEHFKTEAPDCILVRPDGDVWVGTWGGRTFSI
;
A
#
# COMPACT_ATOMS: atom_id res chain seq x y z
N MET A 1 42.90 -53.22 9.85
CA MET A 1 41.50 -53.05 9.64
C MET A 1 40.77 -52.13 10.70
N LYS A 2 40.95 -52.37 12.01
CA LYS A 2 40.32 -51.54 13.05
C LYS A 2 40.76 -50.07 13.06
N LYS A 3 42.04 -49.78 12.80
CA LYS A 3 42.58 -48.42 12.79
C LYS A 3 42.10 -47.60 11.56
N THR A 4 42.01 -48.26 10.40
CA THR A 4 41.49 -47.61 9.16
C THR A 4 39.99 -47.27 9.25
N LEU A 5 39.18 -48.13 9.91
CA LEU A 5 37.76 -47.87 10.14
C LEU A 5 37.56 -46.70 11.09
N LEU A 6 38.41 -46.57 12.13
CA LEU A 6 38.32 -45.46 13.08
C LEU A 6 38.62 -44.10 12.41
N ILE A 7 39.65 -44.08 11.54
CA ILE A 7 39.99 -42.85 10.78
C ILE A 7 38.87 -42.46 9.82
N LEU A 8 38.20 -43.42 9.14
CA LEU A 8 37.08 -43.16 8.27
C LEU A 8 35.86 -42.61 9.05
N CYS A 9 35.57 -43.16 10.24
CA CYS A 9 34.51 -42.64 11.11
C CYS A 9 34.82 -41.22 11.60
N CYS A 10 36.05 -40.91 12.00
CA CYS A 10 36.43 -39.56 12.41
C CYS A 10 36.35 -38.57 11.25
N LEU A 11 36.73 -38.93 10.03
CA LEU A 11 36.59 -38.12 8.84
C LEU A 11 35.08 -37.86 8.50
N TYR A 12 34.24 -38.87 8.65
CA TYR A 12 32.79 -38.72 8.42
C TYR A 12 32.14 -37.77 9.44
N VAL A 13 32.54 -37.86 10.72
CA VAL A 13 32.04 -36.95 11.77
C VAL A 13 32.51 -35.51 11.55
N VAL A 14 33.74 -35.30 11.09
CA VAL A 14 34.24 -33.96 10.76
C VAL A 14 33.50 -33.38 9.55
N PHE A 15 33.18 -34.23 8.55
CA PHE A 15 32.39 -33.76 7.37
C PHE A 15 30.95 -33.43 7.70
N THR A 16 30.33 -34.11 8.67
CA THR A 16 28.96 -33.82 9.11
C THR A 16 28.87 -32.61 10.03
N LEU A 17 29.94 -32.18 10.66
CA LEU A 17 30.00 -30.99 11.52
C LEU A 17 30.15 -29.68 10.73
N GLN A 18 30.43 -29.71 9.43
CA GLN A 18 30.50 -28.52 8.59
C GLN A 18 29.17 -28.11 7.96
N ALA A 19 28.11 -28.83 8.24
CA ALA A 19 26.82 -28.58 7.62
C ALA A 19 25.78 -28.05 8.61
N VAL A 20 26.02 -26.98 9.32
CA VAL A 20 24.97 -26.07 9.82
C VAL A 20 25.62 -24.80 10.37
N ASP A 21 26.27 -24.05 9.51
CA ASP A 21 26.27 -22.61 9.68
C ASP A 21 25.30 -22.03 8.64
N LYS A 22 24.01 -22.23 8.86
CA LYS A 22 23.01 -21.34 8.30
C LYS A 22 23.23 -20.02 9.03
N GLY A 23 24.08 -19.19 8.43
CA GLY A 23 24.37 -17.88 8.94
C GLY A 23 23.07 -17.23 9.37
N LEU A 24 22.95 -16.98 10.65
CA LEU A 24 22.04 -15.98 11.16
C LEU A 24 22.45 -14.72 10.41
N SER A 25 21.71 -14.42 9.34
CA SER A 25 21.90 -13.17 8.63
C SER A 25 21.70 -12.09 9.68
N ASN A 26 22.78 -11.42 10.03
CA ASN A 26 22.69 -10.25 10.91
C ASN A 26 21.86 -9.22 10.16
N PHE A 27 20.60 -9.09 10.55
CA PHE A 27 19.75 -8.04 10.03
C PHE A 27 20.23 -6.72 10.65
N TYR A 28 20.67 -5.82 9.80
CA TYR A 28 20.99 -4.47 10.19
C TYR A 28 19.75 -3.61 9.92
N PHE A 29 19.29 -2.92 10.96
CA PHE A 29 18.19 -1.96 10.83
C PHE A 29 18.77 -0.55 10.76
N SER A 30 18.41 0.19 9.73
CA SER A 30 18.63 1.64 9.66
C SER A 30 17.32 2.37 9.94
N HIS A 31 17.41 3.50 10.61
CA HIS A 31 16.26 4.33 10.90
C HIS A 31 16.19 5.48 9.91
N ILE A 32 15.00 5.73 9.35
CA ILE A 32 14.69 6.89 8.52
C ILE A 32 13.71 7.75 9.33
N THR A 33 14.12 8.97 9.62
CA THR A 33 13.37 9.92 10.46
C THR A 33 13.26 11.30 9.78
N GLY A 34 12.66 12.27 10.47
CA GLY A 34 12.64 13.65 10.03
C GLY A 34 14.05 14.26 9.85
N GLU A 35 15.05 13.81 10.61
CA GLU A 35 16.45 14.21 10.44
C GLU A 35 17.05 13.75 9.10
N ASN A 36 16.51 12.70 8.52
CA ASN A 36 16.89 12.18 7.21
C ASN A 36 16.06 12.79 6.07
N GLY A 37 15.13 13.71 6.38
CA GLY A 37 14.33 14.42 5.38
C GLY A 37 12.86 13.98 5.27
N LEU A 38 12.40 12.99 6.07
CA LEU A 38 10.96 12.67 6.11
C LEU A 38 10.15 13.88 6.56
N SER A 39 9.01 14.10 5.94
CA SER A 39 8.08 15.17 6.31
C SER A 39 7.51 14.98 7.71
N GLN A 40 7.40 13.71 8.17
CA GLN A 40 6.98 13.36 9.54
C GLN A 40 7.32 11.90 9.84
N SER A 41 7.68 11.57 11.10
CA SER A 41 8.10 10.21 11.50
C SER A 41 6.96 9.19 11.60
N ASN A 42 5.69 9.63 11.56
CA ASN A 42 4.55 8.72 11.54
C ASN A 42 4.24 8.30 10.10
N VAL A 43 4.85 7.20 9.68
CA VAL A 43 4.64 6.60 8.35
C VAL A 43 3.44 5.65 8.43
N LYS A 44 2.45 5.85 7.54
CA LYS A 44 1.22 5.05 7.48
C LYS A 44 1.17 4.11 6.29
N ALA A 45 1.83 4.49 5.19
CA ALA A 45 1.87 3.70 3.97
C ALA A 45 3.29 3.66 3.41
N ILE A 46 3.70 2.49 2.91
CA ILE A 46 5.01 2.28 2.29
C ILE A 46 4.79 1.43 1.04
N ILE A 47 5.39 1.83 -0.07
CA ILE A 47 5.44 1.04 -1.30
C ILE A 47 6.77 1.26 -2.00
N GLN A 48 7.27 0.25 -2.69
CA GLN A 48 8.33 0.40 -3.69
C GLN A 48 7.69 0.41 -5.07
N ASP A 49 7.95 1.44 -5.85
CA ASP A 49 7.46 1.51 -7.21
C ASP A 49 8.31 0.67 -8.19
N SER A 50 7.82 0.50 -9.40
CA SER A 50 8.48 -0.29 -10.45
C SER A 50 9.79 0.34 -10.96
N TYR A 51 10.10 1.58 -10.61
CA TYR A 51 11.38 2.25 -10.86
C TYR A 51 12.39 2.04 -9.74
N GLY A 52 11.97 1.44 -8.61
CA GLY A 52 12.80 1.15 -7.45
C GLY A 52 12.79 2.23 -6.37
N PHE A 53 12.06 3.33 -6.53
CA PHE A 53 11.89 4.33 -5.49
C PHE A 53 11.01 3.78 -4.35
N MET A 54 11.40 4.08 -3.11
CA MET A 54 10.55 3.85 -1.95
C MET A 54 9.69 5.09 -1.69
N TRP A 55 8.40 4.88 -1.51
CA TRP A 55 7.44 5.93 -1.18
C TRP A 55 6.95 5.78 0.24
N PHE A 56 6.95 6.86 0.99
CA PHE A 56 6.49 6.90 2.37
C PHE A 56 5.35 7.90 2.50
N GLY A 57 4.17 7.40 2.77
CA GLY A 57 3.02 8.20 3.14
C GLY A 57 3.04 8.50 4.63
N THR A 58 3.09 9.77 4.98
CA THR A 58 3.11 10.23 6.38
C THR A 58 1.86 11.04 6.72
N LYS A 59 1.71 11.36 7.98
CA LYS A 59 0.66 12.28 8.43
C LYS A 59 0.83 13.70 7.86
N ASN A 60 2.02 14.03 7.34
CA ASN A 60 2.36 15.38 6.86
C ASN A 60 2.94 15.36 5.43
N GLY A 61 2.37 14.52 4.55
CA GLY A 61 2.72 14.47 3.14
C GLY A 61 3.37 13.19 2.66
N LEU A 62 3.65 13.17 1.37
CA LEU A 62 4.26 12.07 0.63
C LEU A 62 5.76 12.31 0.47
N ASN A 63 6.55 11.24 0.60
CA ASN A 63 8.00 11.32 0.48
C ASN A 63 8.49 10.23 -0.47
N ARG A 64 9.44 10.55 -1.34
CA ARG A 64 10.11 9.63 -2.24
C ARG A 64 11.58 9.48 -1.85
N PHE A 65 12.03 8.25 -1.73
CA PHE A 65 13.41 7.89 -1.38
C PHE A 65 14.06 7.11 -2.52
N ASP A 66 15.24 7.54 -2.94
CA ASP A 66 16.01 6.96 -4.04
C ASP A 66 17.12 5.98 -3.58
N GLY A 67 17.17 5.66 -2.29
CA GLY A 67 18.24 4.87 -1.67
C GLY A 67 19.30 5.73 -0.98
N THR A 68 19.35 7.04 -1.24
CA THR A 68 20.33 7.97 -0.69
C THR A 68 19.69 9.22 -0.08
N SER A 69 18.69 9.78 -0.73
CA SER A 69 18.04 11.04 -0.36
C SER A 69 16.53 10.93 -0.35
N ILE A 70 15.88 11.72 0.49
CA ILE A 70 14.44 11.84 0.57
C ILE A 70 14.01 13.16 -0.04
N VAL A 71 13.06 13.09 -0.97
CA VAL A 71 12.38 14.24 -1.55
C VAL A 71 10.94 14.25 -1.02
N GLN A 72 10.55 15.37 -0.40
CA GLN A 72 9.16 15.60 -0.03
C GLN A 72 8.38 16.01 -1.28
N MET A 73 7.34 15.24 -1.61
CA MET A 73 6.51 15.47 -2.79
C MET A 73 5.30 16.30 -2.39
N ASN A 74 5.05 17.35 -3.15
CA ASN A 74 3.86 18.18 -2.93
C ASN A 74 2.73 17.75 -3.87
N CYS A 75 1.66 17.23 -3.32
CA CYS A 75 0.48 16.83 -4.10
C CYS A 75 -0.36 18.05 -4.53
N ASP A 76 -0.10 19.25 -3.97
CA ASP A 76 -0.95 20.44 -4.09
C ASP A 76 -0.52 21.45 -5.15
N ASP A 77 0.60 21.27 -5.86
CA ASP A 77 1.15 22.28 -6.77
C ASP A 77 0.20 22.71 -7.91
N TYR A 78 -0.96 22.04 -8.05
CA TYR A 78 -1.94 22.33 -9.09
C TYR A 78 -3.38 22.52 -8.59
N VAL A 79 -3.65 22.40 -7.29
CA VAL A 79 -4.99 22.61 -6.72
C VAL A 79 -4.92 23.61 -5.57
N VAL A 80 -5.64 24.70 -5.69
CA VAL A 80 -5.77 25.73 -4.66
C VAL A 80 -6.40 25.12 -3.39
N GLY A 81 -5.55 24.81 -2.42
CA GLY A 81 -6.00 24.16 -1.17
C GLY A 81 -4.83 23.65 -0.34
N THR A 82 -4.02 24.54 0.06
CA THR A 82 -2.86 24.48 0.95
C THR A 82 -2.92 23.43 2.04
N GLY A 83 -2.03 22.48 2.01
CA GLY A 83 -1.67 21.71 3.19
C GLY A 83 -1.14 20.31 2.89
N ASN A 84 -0.12 19.92 3.63
CA ASN A 84 0.38 18.56 3.62
C ASN A 84 -0.74 17.60 4.00
N HIS A 85 -1.17 16.80 3.03
CA HIS A 85 -2.20 15.79 3.26
C HIS A 85 -1.70 14.65 4.12
N ASN A 86 -2.56 14.13 4.96
CA ASN A 86 -2.31 12.89 5.67
C ASN A 86 -2.46 11.72 4.69
N ILE A 87 -1.32 11.16 4.26
CA ILE A 87 -1.28 10.05 3.32
C ILE A 87 -1.51 8.74 4.07
N SER A 88 -2.51 8.00 3.67
CA SER A 88 -2.95 6.78 4.34
C SER A 88 -2.85 5.51 3.49
N ALA A 89 -2.90 5.64 2.17
CA ALA A 89 -2.81 4.51 1.25
C ALA A 89 -1.94 4.86 0.04
N LEU A 90 -1.19 3.87 -0.44
CA LEU A 90 -0.35 3.98 -1.64
C LEU A 90 -0.51 2.70 -2.46
N PHE A 91 -0.66 2.85 -3.76
CA PHE A 91 -0.76 1.73 -4.70
C PHE A 91 -0.21 2.13 -6.07
N GLU A 92 0.60 1.29 -6.71
CA GLU A 92 1.06 1.47 -8.09
C GLU A 92 0.24 0.57 -9.02
N ASP A 93 -0.35 1.16 -10.06
CA ASP A 93 -1.10 0.42 -11.07
C ASP A 93 -0.21 -0.17 -12.18
N LYS A 94 -0.83 -0.89 -13.13
CA LYS A 94 -0.13 -1.53 -14.25
C LYS A 94 0.46 -0.52 -15.24
N GLU A 95 -0.09 0.68 -15.29
CA GLU A 95 0.38 1.82 -16.09
C GLU A 95 1.48 2.60 -15.37
N ARG A 96 1.97 2.09 -14.20
CA ARG A 96 2.99 2.72 -13.34
C ARG A 96 2.56 4.08 -12.80
N GLN A 97 1.26 4.30 -12.65
CA GLN A 97 0.74 5.47 -11.96
C GLN A 97 0.67 5.17 -10.46
N LEU A 98 1.13 6.08 -9.64
CA LEU A 98 1.01 5.93 -8.18
C LEU A 98 -0.30 6.56 -7.72
N TRP A 99 -1.16 5.75 -7.14
CA TRP A 99 -2.40 6.16 -6.50
C TRP A 99 -2.13 6.50 -5.04
N VAL A 100 -2.53 7.68 -4.63
CA VAL A 100 -2.24 8.25 -3.32
C VAL A 100 -3.55 8.55 -2.61
N GLY A 101 -3.88 7.76 -1.59
CA GLY A 101 -5.03 7.97 -0.72
C GLY A 101 -4.69 8.93 0.42
N THR A 102 -5.54 9.93 0.60
CA THR A 102 -5.35 11.01 1.57
C THR A 102 -6.57 11.16 2.49
N ASP A 103 -6.51 12.09 3.42
CA ASP A 103 -7.65 12.53 4.25
C ASP A 103 -8.68 13.38 3.48
N ARG A 104 -8.43 13.70 2.22
CA ARG A 104 -9.29 14.51 1.34
C ARG A 104 -9.56 13.88 -0.02
N GLY A 105 -9.41 12.55 -0.13
CA GLY A 105 -9.65 11.83 -1.38
C GLY A 105 -8.40 11.26 -2.00
N VAL A 106 -8.43 11.04 -3.29
CA VAL A 106 -7.42 10.31 -4.05
C VAL A 106 -6.71 11.21 -5.03
N TYR A 107 -5.40 11.07 -5.10
CA TYR A 107 -4.55 11.66 -6.13
C TYR A 107 -3.89 10.56 -6.95
N ARG A 108 -3.57 10.87 -8.20
CA ARG A 108 -2.80 10.01 -9.08
C ARG A 108 -1.53 10.74 -9.52
N TYR A 109 -0.37 10.14 -9.28
CA TYR A 109 0.91 10.66 -9.73
C TYR A 109 1.34 9.95 -11.00
N ASN A 110 1.66 10.73 -12.03
CA ASN A 110 2.23 10.26 -13.27
C ASN A 110 3.76 10.48 -13.24
N PRO A 111 4.58 9.43 -13.12
CA PRO A 111 6.03 9.59 -13.01
C PRO A 111 6.71 10.08 -14.31
N ALA A 112 6.10 9.85 -15.47
CA ALA A 112 6.65 10.30 -16.75
C ALA A 112 6.51 11.82 -16.94
N LEU A 113 5.51 12.43 -16.33
CA LEU A 113 5.24 13.86 -16.41
C LEU A 113 5.62 14.60 -15.11
N ASP A 114 5.90 13.88 -14.03
CA ASP A 114 6.12 14.39 -12.67
C ASP A 114 4.95 15.26 -12.16
N ILE A 115 3.71 14.79 -12.40
CA ILE A 115 2.49 15.54 -12.11
C ILE A 115 1.55 14.73 -11.23
N PHE A 116 0.99 15.37 -10.20
CA PHE A 116 -0.16 14.88 -9.45
C PHE A 116 -1.48 15.39 -10.05
N THR A 117 -2.47 14.52 -10.13
CA THR A 117 -3.83 14.84 -10.56
C THR A 117 -4.81 14.42 -9.47
N ALA A 118 -5.61 15.35 -8.96
CA ALA A 118 -6.70 15.03 -8.05
C ALA A 118 -7.79 14.26 -8.80
N MET A 119 -8.23 13.14 -8.21
CA MET A 119 -9.30 12.31 -8.77
C MET A 119 -10.65 12.82 -8.29
N ASN A 120 -10.99 14.06 -8.71
CA ASN A 120 -12.27 14.73 -8.40
C ASN A 120 -13.39 14.17 -9.28
N MET A 121 -13.66 12.86 -9.12
CA MET A 121 -14.71 12.19 -9.86
C MET A 121 -15.94 11.97 -8.99
N GLU A 122 -17.09 11.95 -9.64
CA GLU A 122 -18.36 11.58 -9.05
C GLU A 122 -18.96 10.39 -9.81
N THR A 123 -19.72 9.56 -9.08
CA THR A 123 -20.53 8.53 -9.71
C THR A 123 -21.69 9.16 -10.47
N GLU A 124 -22.43 8.36 -11.25
CA GLU A 124 -23.65 8.82 -11.93
C GLU A 124 -24.72 9.31 -10.93
N GLU A 125 -24.66 8.84 -9.67
CA GLU A 125 -25.56 9.25 -8.58
C GLU A 125 -25.04 10.48 -7.81
N GLY A 126 -23.90 11.07 -8.19
CA GLY A 126 -23.32 12.24 -7.55
C GLY A 126 -22.52 11.95 -6.26
N VAL A 127 -22.11 10.71 -6.03
CA VAL A 127 -21.23 10.34 -4.90
C VAL A 127 -19.78 10.59 -5.27
N ASN A 128 -19.05 11.35 -4.45
CA ASN A 128 -17.64 11.68 -4.68
C ASN A 128 -16.71 11.00 -3.66
N MET A 129 -15.39 11.03 -3.92
CA MET A 129 -14.35 10.40 -3.10
C MET A 129 -13.59 11.40 -2.22
N ASN A 130 -14.21 12.49 -1.76
CA ASN A 130 -13.52 13.60 -1.08
C ASN A 130 -13.35 13.39 0.43
N ASN A 131 -13.23 12.15 0.89
CA ASN A 131 -13.04 11.79 2.30
C ASN A 131 -11.77 10.95 2.51
N TRP A 132 -11.50 10.63 3.77
CA TRP A 132 -10.35 9.83 4.15
C TRP A 132 -10.37 8.44 3.52
N VAL A 133 -9.30 8.13 2.76
CA VAL A 133 -9.09 6.86 2.08
C VAL A 133 -8.31 5.93 3.00
N SER A 134 -8.84 4.75 3.31
CA SER A 134 -8.13 3.76 4.13
C SER A 134 -7.30 2.79 3.30
N ASN A 135 -7.77 2.45 2.09
CA ASN A 135 -7.11 1.44 1.28
C ASN A 135 -7.30 1.66 -0.23
N ILE A 136 -6.30 1.25 -1.02
CA ILE A 136 -6.35 1.25 -2.50
C ILE A 136 -5.69 -0.03 -2.99
N VAL A 137 -6.38 -0.80 -3.84
CA VAL A 137 -5.88 -2.02 -4.46
C VAL A 137 -6.37 -2.13 -5.90
N ALA A 138 -5.76 -3.02 -6.70
CA ALA A 138 -6.30 -3.35 -8.02
C ALA A 138 -6.69 -4.82 -8.12
N ASP A 139 -7.66 -5.10 -9.00
CA ASP A 139 -7.97 -6.46 -9.40
C ASP A 139 -7.07 -6.94 -10.55
N SER A 140 -7.23 -8.23 -10.91
CA SER A 140 -6.42 -8.87 -11.96
C SER A 140 -6.59 -8.26 -13.34
N ILE A 141 -7.72 -7.60 -13.61
CA ILE A 141 -8.04 -6.96 -14.88
C ILE A 141 -7.72 -5.46 -14.88
N GLY A 142 -7.30 -4.88 -13.74
CA GLY A 142 -6.80 -3.51 -13.64
C GLY A 142 -7.82 -2.48 -13.14
N ASN A 143 -8.99 -2.89 -12.65
CA ASN A 143 -9.85 -1.94 -11.95
C ASN A 143 -9.21 -1.56 -10.62
N ILE A 144 -9.31 -0.30 -10.25
CA ILE A 144 -8.82 0.22 -8.96
C ILE A 144 -9.98 0.26 -7.97
N TRP A 145 -9.77 -0.39 -6.83
CA TRP A 145 -10.72 -0.42 -5.73
C TRP A 145 -10.23 0.47 -4.60
N ILE A 146 -11.11 1.32 -4.10
CA ILE A 146 -10.79 2.36 -3.11
C ILE A 146 -11.77 2.23 -1.96
N VAL A 147 -11.26 2.20 -0.73
CA VAL A 147 -12.06 2.12 0.48
C VAL A 147 -12.07 3.46 1.19
N ILE A 148 -13.28 3.97 1.43
CA ILE A 148 -13.53 5.18 2.19
C ILE A 148 -14.47 4.83 3.35
N PRO A 149 -13.96 4.70 4.60
CA PRO A 149 -14.70 4.16 5.74
C PRO A 149 -16.04 4.85 6.02
N ASP A 150 -16.09 6.16 5.84
CA ASP A 150 -17.31 6.95 6.09
C ASP A 150 -18.32 6.93 4.93
N GLN A 151 -17.98 6.26 3.82
CA GLN A 151 -18.85 6.21 2.63
C GLN A 151 -19.11 4.78 2.16
N GLY A 152 -18.06 4.03 1.83
CA GLY A 152 -18.18 2.69 1.27
C GLY A 152 -16.97 2.31 0.42
N VAL A 153 -17.22 1.51 -0.61
CA VAL A 153 -16.19 1.04 -1.54
C VAL A 153 -16.45 1.62 -2.92
N PHE A 154 -15.41 2.14 -3.54
CA PHE A 154 -15.45 2.66 -4.89
C PHE A 154 -14.63 1.75 -5.82
N ARG A 155 -15.08 1.63 -7.06
CA ARG A 155 -14.33 1.01 -8.16
C ARG A 155 -14.16 2.00 -9.29
N TYR A 156 -12.91 2.30 -9.63
CA TYR A 156 -12.57 3.05 -10.83
C TYR A 156 -12.27 2.07 -11.96
N LYS A 157 -12.97 2.25 -13.08
CA LYS A 157 -12.86 1.42 -14.27
C LYS A 157 -13.21 2.25 -15.51
N ASP A 158 -12.39 2.17 -16.57
CA ASP A 158 -12.64 2.82 -17.87
C ASP A 158 -13.03 4.32 -17.71
N GLU A 159 -12.27 5.03 -16.87
CA GLU A 159 -12.49 6.45 -16.52
C GLU A 159 -13.87 6.75 -15.86
N LYS A 160 -14.53 5.72 -15.34
CA LYS A 160 -15.78 5.83 -14.59
C LYS A 160 -15.61 5.39 -13.14
N LEU A 161 -16.39 6.00 -12.28
CA LEU A 161 -16.46 5.68 -10.86
C LEU A 161 -17.77 4.98 -10.54
N TYR A 162 -17.68 3.84 -9.85
CA TYR A 162 -18.80 3.06 -9.35
C TYR A 162 -18.74 3.01 -7.83
N PHE A 163 -19.88 3.12 -7.18
CA PHE A 163 -20.00 3.11 -5.73
C PHE A 163 -20.72 1.84 -5.24
N TYR A 164 -20.21 1.29 -4.15
CA TYR A 164 -20.79 0.12 -3.46
C TYR A 164 -20.98 0.47 -2.00
N GLU A 165 -22.24 0.64 -1.59
CA GLU A 165 -22.57 0.82 -0.19
C GLU A 165 -22.38 -0.49 0.56
N VAL A 166 -21.61 -0.46 1.64
CA VAL A 166 -21.40 -1.62 2.51
C VAL A 166 -22.46 -1.60 3.61
N THR A 167 -23.56 -2.32 3.38
CA THR A 167 -24.69 -2.38 4.30
C THR A 167 -24.94 -3.80 4.83
N ASN A 168 -25.24 -3.86 6.11
CA ASN A 168 -25.78 -5.10 6.68
C ASN A 168 -27.27 -5.22 6.37
N LYS A 169 -27.62 -6.11 5.45
CA LYS A 169 -29.01 -6.34 5.00
C LYS A 169 -29.95 -6.82 6.13
N GLU A 170 -29.41 -7.50 7.16
CA GLU A 170 -30.24 -7.99 8.28
C GLU A 170 -30.61 -6.87 9.26
N HIS A 171 -29.81 -5.85 9.37
CA HIS A 171 -29.99 -4.79 10.38
C HIS A 171 -30.14 -3.40 9.76
N PHE A 172 -30.12 -3.28 8.42
CA PHE A 172 -30.20 -2.02 7.68
C PHE A 172 -29.23 -0.94 8.19
N LYS A 173 -28.04 -1.36 8.66
CA LYS A 173 -26.99 -0.45 9.12
C LYS A 173 -25.86 -0.43 8.12
N THR A 174 -25.43 0.76 7.76
CA THR A 174 -24.18 0.97 7.04
C THR A 174 -23.02 0.53 7.94
N GLU A 175 -22.15 -0.28 7.40
CA GLU A 175 -20.93 -0.75 8.08
C GLU A 175 -19.77 0.04 7.51
N ALA A 176 -18.88 0.55 8.39
CA ALA A 176 -17.69 1.28 7.95
C ALA A 176 -16.64 0.30 7.39
N PRO A 177 -16.39 0.26 6.08
CA PRO A 177 -15.33 -0.57 5.53
C PRO A 177 -13.97 -0.01 5.94
N ASP A 178 -13.01 -0.90 6.16
CA ASP A 178 -11.66 -0.53 6.58
C ASP A 178 -10.58 -1.12 5.68
N CYS A 179 -10.73 -2.37 5.31
CA CYS A 179 -9.77 -3.06 4.46
C CYS A 179 -10.46 -3.81 3.33
N ILE A 180 -9.70 -4.08 2.27
CA ILE A 180 -10.16 -4.76 1.08
C ILE A 180 -9.12 -5.77 0.61
N LEU A 181 -9.60 -6.91 0.15
CA LEU A 181 -8.80 -7.93 -0.51
C LEU A 181 -9.46 -8.30 -1.83
N VAL A 182 -8.70 -8.24 -2.90
CA VAL A 182 -9.14 -8.73 -4.21
C VAL A 182 -8.44 -10.06 -4.49
N ARG A 183 -9.22 -11.10 -4.73
CA ARG A 183 -8.72 -12.43 -5.05
C ARG A 183 -8.40 -12.57 -6.55
N PRO A 184 -7.52 -13.51 -6.92
CA PRO A 184 -7.18 -13.74 -8.33
C PRO A 184 -8.37 -14.21 -9.19
N ASP A 185 -9.39 -14.82 -8.59
CA ASP A 185 -10.63 -15.24 -9.24
C ASP A 185 -11.63 -14.10 -9.48
N GLY A 186 -11.32 -12.90 -8.97
CA GLY A 186 -12.11 -11.68 -9.15
C GLY A 186 -13.02 -11.35 -7.97
N ASP A 187 -13.14 -12.24 -6.98
CA ASP A 187 -13.90 -11.95 -5.75
C ASP A 187 -13.26 -10.81 -4.96
N VAL A 188 -14.07 -9.88 -4.52
CA VAL A 188 -13.66 -8.74 -3.70
C VAL A 188 -14.24 -8.91 -2.29
N TRP A 189 -13.35 -8.94 -1.31
CA TRP A 189 -13.71 -9.08 0.10
C TRP A 189 -13.43 -7.79 0.84
N VAL A 190 -14.40 -7.32 1.60
CA VAL A 190 -14.32 -6.08 2.37
C VAL A 190 -14.48 -6.40 3.85
N GLY A 191 -13.49 -6.02 4.64
CA GLY A 191 -13.56 -6.09 6.10
C GLY A 191 -14.03 -4.77 6.68
N THR A 192 -14.82 -4.82 7.76
CA THR A 192 -15.37 -3.64 8.42
C THR A 192 -14.92 -3.51 9.87
N TRP A 193 -14.99 -2.32 10.41
CA TRP A 193 -14.69 -2.02 11.82
C TRP A 193 -15.59 -2.81 12.78
N GLY A 194 -16.79 -3.18 12.37
CA GLY A 194 -17.71 -4.01 13.13
C GLY A 194 -17.34 -5.50 13.20
N GLY A 195 -16.17 -5.90 12.65
CA GLY A 195 -15.69 -7.28 12.66
C GLY A 195 -16.41 -8.20 11.68
N ARG A 196 -17.01 -7.66 10.63
CA ARG A 196 -17.70 -8.40 9.56
C ARG A 196 -16.93 -8.32 8.26
N THR A 197 -17.19 -9.29 7.39
CA THR A 197 -16.66 -9.33 6.02
C THR A 197 -17.80 -9.45 5.03
N PHE A 198 -17.68 -8.74 3.92
CA PHE A 198 -18.62 -8.76 2.80
C PHE A 198 -17.87 -9.14 1.53
N SER A 199 -18.54 -9.81 0.61
CA SER A 199 -18.07 -10.03 -0.76
C SER A 199 -18.89 -9.21 -1.75
N ILE A 200 -18.23 -8.63 -2.73
CA ILE A 200 -18.83 -7.85 -3.82
C ILE A 200 -18.65 -8.63 -5.12
#